data_487f4e7286ec560ed2274a41325d4ef1
#
_entry.id   487f4e7286ec560ed2274a41325d4ef1
#
_cell.length_a   1.000
_cell.length_b   1.000
_cell.length_c   1.000
_cell.angle_alpha   90.00
_cell.angle_beta   90.00
_cell.angle_gamma   90.00
#
_symmetry.space_group_name_H-M   'P 1'
#
loop_
_entity.id
_entity.type
_entity.pdbx_description
1 polymer ?
#
loop_
_entity_poly.entity_id
_entity_poly.type
_entity_poly.pdbx_seq_one_letter_code
_entity_poly.pdbx_strand_id
1 'polypeptide(L)'
;MPERSTDDGYAERTDWWRTAVIYEIYPRSFADSNRDGVGDIAGIRSRLTHLAELGVDAIWIAPWYPSPMKDGGYDIADYCNIDPVFGQLSDADELFDDAHALGIKVLLDFVANHTSDQHPMFQAALTAPAGSAERDRYFFRDGKGPGGDEPPNDWISAFGGRAWSRLTNPDGSPGQWYLHLFAPEQPDVNWDNADVQEMFDGVVRFWFDRGVDGLRVDAASAMGKKAGLPDAGHEPGALFASSDWVDNPHWDVDHLHQILRRWRKIGDGYPEPKVFVTEAVVNGPERLSRYVRPDEMHTTFNFDYLKAGWSAPRIRQVIEGTLQALAPVGAPATWVLSSHDETRHLTRFGRPSTGTAVMGFDSSNVATDLELGTKRARAAALLTLALPGGAYIYQGEELGLPEVEDLPEHLLQDPTWERSGHQARGRDGCRVPLPWSGAAPPFGFSADDVHPWLPQPADWHRLTVVAERSDPDSMLSLYRRALSLRRELAGWRRPTFVWLHTPPDVIAFERGDGLRCVVNLSDEAFSFGDLGTVLLGSSNALEEKVLPTDCAVWLQAR
;
A
#
# COMPACT_ATOMS: atom_id res chain seq x y z
N MET A 1 39.01 2.98 -29.42
CA MET A 1 37.91 3.55 -28.63
C MET A 1 36.64 2.82 -29.03
N PRO A 2 36.00 2.03 -28.18
CA PRO A 2 34.70 1.46 -28.48
C PRO A 2 33.65 2.56 -28.20
N GLU A 3 32.77 2.76 -29.19
CA GLU A 3 31.58 3.59 -29.13
C GLU A 3 30.69 3.11 -27.97
N ARG A 4 30.37 4.00 -27.04
CA ARG A 4 29.35 3.78 -26.04
C ARG A 4 28.01 3.74 -26.75
N SER A 5 27.29 2.61 -26.66
CA SER A 5 25.95 2.49 -27.17
C SER A 5 25.02 3.47 -26.44
N THR A 6 24.32 4.28 -27.21
CA THR A 6 23.33 5.26 -26.73
C THR A 6 22.01 4.60 -26.33
N ASP A 7 21.95 3.29 -26.34
CA ASP A 7 20.73 2.49 -26.10
C ASP A 7 20.44 2.24 -24.60
N ASP A 8 21.50 2.16 -23.77
CA ASP A 8 21.35 1.84 -22.33
C ASP A 8 20.66 2.96 -21.53
N GLY A 9 20.85 4.20 -21.91
CA GLY A 9 20.27 5.35 -21.19
C GLY A 9 18.80 5.62 -21.47
N TYR A 10 18.26 5.15 -22.60
CA TYR A 10 16.84 5.30 -22.93
C TYR A 10 16.00 4.20 -22.27
N ALA A 11 16.47 2.96 -22.28
CA ALA A 11 15.84 1.84 -21.58
C ALA A 11 15.81 2.05 -20.05
N GLU A 12 16.88 2.62 -19.45
CA GLU A 12 16.89 2.97 -18.02
C GLU A 12 15.88 4.04 -17.63
N ARG A 13 15.54 4.99 -18.53
CA ARG A 13 14.53 6.03 -18.27
C ARG A 13 13.10 5.57 -18.49
N THR A 14 12.87 4.59 -19.34
CA THR A 14 11.53 4.07 -19.66
C THR A 14 11.06 3.01 -18.67
N ASP A 15 11.96 2.24 -18.07
CA ASP A 15 11.67 1.10 -17.20
C ASP A 15 12.01 1.39 -15.71
N TRP A 16 12.00 2.66 -15.30
CA TRP A 16 12.35 3.11 -13.93
C TRP A 16 11.61 2.34 -12.83
N TRP A 17 10.37 1.99 -13.06
CA TRP A 17 9.47 1.30 -12.15
C TRP A 17 9.90 -0.13 -11.79
N ARG A 18 10.75 -0.76 -12.61
CA ARG A 18 11.18 -2.16 -12.41
C ARG A 18 11.97 -2.38 -11.13
N THR A 19 12.69 -1.38 -10.70
CA THR A 19 13.57 -1.46 -9.51
C THR A 19 13.35 -0.31 -8.53
N ALA A 20 12.32 0.50 -8.78
CA ALA A 20 12.03 1.70 -8.01
C ALA A 20 11.78 1.39 -6.53
N VAL A 21 12.22 2.29 -5.69
CA VAL A 21 11.77 2.40 -4.30
C VAL A 21 10.74 3.52 -4.24
N ILE A 22 9.52 3.14 -3.87
CA ILE A 22 8.36 4.04 -3.85
C ILE A 22 8.00 4.31 -2.39
N TYR A 23 7.88 5.58 -2.03
CA TYR A 23 7.50 5.99 -0.68
C TYR A 23 6.02 6.34 -0.64
N GLU A 24 5.27 5.68 0.21
CA GLU A 24 3.85 5.92 0.42
C GLU A 24 3.64 7.09 1.37
N ILE A 25 2.90 8.10 0.91
CA ILE A 25 2.46 9.26 1.67
C ILE A 25 0.97 9.14 1.98
N TYR A 26 0.61 9.13 3.26
CA TYR A 26 -0.76 9.34 3.73
C TYR A 26 -0.94 10.83 4.04
N PRO A 27 -1.58 11.63 3.16
CA PRO A 27 -1.53 13.10 3.21
C PRO A 27 -1.91 13.68 4.56
N ARG A 28 -3.00 13.20 5.16
CA ARG A 28 -3.52 13.67 6.46
C ARG A 28 -2.48 13.65 7.60
N SER A 29 -1.49 12.77 7.50
CA SER A 29 -0.52 12.48 8.55
C SER A 29 0.92 12.78 8.16
N PHE A 30 1.16 13.43 7.01
CA PHE A 30 2.52 13.68 6.55
C PHE A 30 3.10 14.98 7.15
N ALA A 31 2.52 16.13 6.83
CA ALA A 31 2.90 17.44 7.41
C ALA A 31 1.77 18.45 7.21
N ASP A 32 1.45 19.21 8.25
CA ASP A 32 0.43 20.26 8.26
C ASP A 32 1.11 21.64 8.12
N SER A 33 0.80 22.35 7.04
CA SER A 33 1.35 23.67 6.76
C SER A 33 0.40 24.82 7.14
N ASN A 34 -0.89 24.56 7.20
CA ASN A 34 -1.96 25.55 7.40
C ASN A 34 -2.45 25.66 8.86
N ARG A 35 -1.99 24.77 9.75
CA ARG A 35 -2.26 24.75 11.19
C ARG A 35 -3.70 24.32 11.54
N ASP A 36 -4.30 23.45 10.77
CA ASP A 36 -5.63 22.89 11.06
C ASP A 36 -5.57 21.49 11.74
N GLY A 37 -4.38 20.93 11.90
CA GLY A 37 -4.14 19.62 12.51
C GLY A 37 -4.19 18.46 11.52
N VAL A 38 -4.38 18.74 10.24
CA VAL A 38 -4.40 17.76 9.15
C VAL A 38 -3.28 18.09 8.16
N GLY A 39 -2.55 17.09 7.71
CA GLY A 39 -1.50 17.29 6.70
C GLY A 39 -2.08 17.72 5.35
N ASP A 40 -1.29 18.47 4.58
CA ASP A 40 -1.72 19.08 3.32
C ASP A 40 -0.64 19.03 2.23
N ILE A 41 -0.99 19.42 1.00
CA ILE A 41 -0.07 19.41 -0.16
C ILE A 41 1.14 20.31 0.06
N ALA A 42 0.95 21.50 0.62
CA ALA A 42 2.06 22.42 0.89
C ALA A 42 3.01 21.86 1.98
N GLY A 43 2.45 21.12 2.95
CA GLY A 43 3.21 20.33 3.91
C GLY A 43 4.04 19.25 3.23
N ILE A 44 3.46 18.47 2.31
CA ILE A 44 4.18 17.46 1.52
C ILE A 44 5.32 18.12 0.74
N ARG A 45 5.05 19.20 0.01
CA ARG A 45 6.05 19.96 -0.77
C ARG A 45 7.22 20.41 0.09
N SER A 46 6.94 20.90 1.31
CA SER A 46 7.98 21.35 2.25
C SER A 46 8.95 20.25 2.67
N ARG A 47 8.59 18.98 2.48
CA ARG A 47 9.36 17.80 2.89
C ARG A 47 9.93 16.98 1.73
N LEU A 48 9.72 17.37 0.48
CA LEU A 48 10.26 16.65 -0.70
C LEU A 48 11.79 16.50 -0.66
N THR A 49 12.52 17.48 -0.14
CA THR A 49 13.97 17.39 0.03
C THR A 49 14.38 16.24 0.96
N HIS A 50 13.60 15.97 2.02
CA HIS A 50 13.84 14.80 2.90
C HIS A 50 13.71 13.50 2.12
N LEU A 51 12.70 13.36 1.28
CA LEU A 51 12.47 12.17 0.45
C LEU A 51 13.57 11.98 -0.62
N ALA A 52 14.02 13.07 -1.23
CA ALA A 52 15.16 13.06 -2.15
C ALA A 52 16.45 12.61 -1.44
N GLU A 53 16.72 13.13 -0.23
CA GLU A 53 17.86 12.74 0.60
C GLU A 53 17.75 11.30 1.14
N LEU A 54 16.55 10.82 1.42
CA LEU A 54 16.30 9.43 1.78
C LEU A 54 16.68 8.51 0.62
N GLY A 55 16.42 8.95 -0.60
CA GLY A 55 16.84 8.25 -1.77
C GLY A 55 15.74 7.41 -2.43
N VAL A 56 14.47 7.81 -2.31
CA VAL A 56 13.36 7.17 -3.02
C VAL A 56 13.30 7.60 -4.48
N ASP A 57 12.77 6.76 -5.35
CA ASP A 57 12.65 7.04 -6.79
C ASP A 57 11.29 7.63 -7.13
N ALA A 58 10.28 7.34 -6.33
CA ALA A 58 8.93 7.84 -6.50
C ALA A 58 8.21 8.02 -5.17
N ILE A 59 7.15 8.82 -5.18
CA ILE A 59 6.15 8.89 -4.11
C ILE A 59 4.82 8.35 -4.63
N TRP A 60 4.10 7.64 -3.77
CA TRP A 60 2.70 7.29 -3.96
C TRP A 60 1.88 8.05 -2.91
N ILE A 61 0.92 8.84 -3.37
CA ILE A 61 0.06 9.67 -2.53
C ILE A 61 -1.29 8.98 -2.39
N ALA A 62 -1.68 8.62 -1.16
CA ALA A 62 -3.00 8.12 -0.82
C ALA A 62 -4.08 9.18 -1.13
N PRO A 63 -5.38 8.83 -1.19
CA PRO A 63 -6.40 9.72 -1.71
C PRO A 63 -6.45 11.09 -1.04
N TRP A 64 -6.45 12.14 -1.85
CA TRP A 64 -6.58 13.55 -1.48
C TRP A 64 -7.73 14.27 -2.16
N TYR A 65 -8.61 13.48 -2.77
CA TYR A 65 -9.77 13.94 -3.50
C TYR A 65 -10.89 14.39 -2.57
N PRO A 66 -11.85 15.24 -3.04
CA PRO A 66 -13.05 15.55 -2.27
C PRO A 66 -13.75 14.28 -1.77
N SER A 67 -13.86 14.18 -0.46
CA SER A 67 -14.37 12.99 0.23
C SER A 67 -15.07 13.37 1.55
N PRO A 68 -16.20 12.73 1.90
CA PRO A 68 -16.78 12.82 3.24
C PRO A 68 -15.91 12.19 4.33
N MET A 69 -14.77 11.57 3.98
CA MET A 69 -13.80 10.94 4.90
C MET A 69 -14.40 9.78 5.72
N LYS A 70 -15.33 9.04 5.16
CA LYS A 70 -15.94 7.87 5.82
C LYS A 70 -15.00 6.66 5.86
N ASP A 71 -14.04 6.63 4.92
CA ASP A 71 -12.95 5.66 4.87
C ASP A 71 -11.62 6.35 4.57
N GLY A 72 -11.27 7.35 5.38
CA GLY A 72 -9.96 8.00 5.31
C GLY A 72 -9.58 8.63 3.96
N GLY A 73 -10.57 8.95 3.11
CA GLY A 73 -10.37 9.52 1.78
C GLY A 73 -10.70 8.56 0.63
N TYR A 74 -10.88 7.27 0.91
CA TYR A 74 -11.19 6.27 -0.12
C TYR A 74 -12.65 6.31 -0.61
N ASP A 75 -13.53 7.04 0.06
CA ASP A 75 -14.91 7.36 -0.38
C ASP A 75 -14.91 8.65 -1.22
N ILE A 76 -14.54 8.55 -2.50
CA ILE A 76 -14.27 9.69 -3.38
C ILE A 76 -15.56 10.25 -4.01
N ALA A 77 -15.81 11.55 -3.79
CA ALA A 77 -16.96 12.27 -4.35
C ALA A 77 -16.64 13.00 -5.66
N ASP A 78 -15.39 13.37 -5.92
CA ASP A 78 -14.93 14.00 -7.17
C ASP A 78 -13.48 13.58 -7.45
N TYR A 79 -13.27 12.79 -8.52
CA TYR A 79 -11.96 12.25 -8.88
C TYR A 79 -11.02 13.23 -9.58
N CYS A 80 -11.54 14.37 -10.02
CA CYS A 80 -10.78 15.34 -10.83
C CYS A 80 -10.52 16.64 -10.08
N ASN A 81 -10.55 16.61 -8.75
CA ASN A 81 -10.31 17.77 -7.91
C ASN A 81 -9.53 17.37 -6.65
N ILE A 82 -9.12 18.37 -5.88
CA ILE A 82 -8.46 18.20 -4.57
C ILE A 82 -9.44 18.61 -3.49
N ASP A 83 -9.50 17.85 -2.39
CA ASP A 83 -10.29 18.24 -1.23
C ASP A 83 -9.72 19.54 -0.64
N PRO A 84 -10.55 20.55 -0.33
CA PRO A 84 -10.08 21.81 0.22
C PRO A 84 -9.25 21.69 1.51
N VAL A 85 -9.40 20.61 2.26
CA VAL A 85 -8.54 20.34 3.44
C VAL A 85 -7.09 20.10 3.06
N PHE A 86 -6.82 19.58 1.86
CA PHE A 86 -5.47 19.33 1.38
C PHE A 86 -4.91 20.45 0.49
N GLY A 87 -5.77 21.29 -0.07
CA GLY A 87 -5.37 22.35 -0.99
C GLY A 87 -6.27 22.45 -2.23
N GLN A 88 -5.67 22.74 -3.38
CA GLN A 88 -6.37 22.90 -4.65
C GLN A 88 -5.54 22.31 -5.81
N LEU A 89 -6.13 22.19 -7.01
CA LEU A 89 -5.47 21.60 -8.18
C LEU A 89 -4.13 22.25 -8.54
N SER A 90 -4.00 23.57 -8.39
CA SER A 90 -2.74 24.27 -8.64
C SER A 90 -1.63 23.87 -7.66
N ASP A 91 -1.99 23.53 -6.40
CA ASP A 91 -1.01 23.08 -5.41
C ASP A 91 -0.50 21.67 -5.76
N ALA A 92 -1.38 20.82 -6.33
CA ALA A 92 -1.00 19.53 -6.85
C ALA A 92 -0.07 19.65 -8.08
N ASP A 93 -0.38 20.55 -9.03
CA ASP A 93 0.47 20.82 -10.20
C ASP A 93 1.88 21.28 -9.73
N GLU A 94 1.96 22.19 -8.76
CA GLU A 94 3.22 22.64 -8.18
C GLU A 94 3.96 21.51 -7.45
N LEU A 95 3.24 20.59 -6.78
CA LEU A 95 3.86 19.41 -6.15
C LEU A 95 4.51 18.50 -7.20
N PHE A 96 3.84 18.27 -8.34
CA PHE A 96 4.39 17.43 -9.41
C PHE A 96 5.67 18.07 -9.99
N ASP A 97 5.65 19.37 -10.25
CA ASP A 97 6.81 20.11 -10.77
C ASP A 97 7.99 20.05 -9.79
N ASP A 98 7.74 20.29 -8.48
CA ASP A 98 8.76 20.26 -7.43
C ASP A 98 9.36 18.84 -7.25
N ALA A 99 8.51 17.79 -7.27
CA ALA A 99 8.96 16.41 -7.19
C ALA A 99 9.82 16.01 -8.41
N HIS A 100 9.39 16.37 -9.61
CA HIS A 100 10.12 16.12 -10.85
C HIS A 100 11.45 16.87 -10.89
N ALA A 101 11.50 18.10 -10.38
CA ALA A 101 12.75 18.87 -10.26
C ALA A 101 13.78 18.17 -9.34
N LEU A 102 13.32 17.38 -8.37
CA LEU A 102 14.15 16.54 -7.50
C LEU A 102 14.42 15.14 -8.07
N GLY A 103 13.87 14.81 -9.25
CA GLY A 103 13.99 13.49 -9.87
C GLY A 103 13.07 12.44 -9.26
N ILE A 104 12.06 12.84 -8.50
CA ILE A 104 11.07 11.96 -7.86
C ILE A 104 9.84 11.85 -8.78
N LYS A 105 9.42 10.62 -9.08
CA LYS A 105 8.19 10.32 -9.81
C LYS A 105 6.98 10.36 -8.88
N VAL A 106 5.78 10.65 -9.43
CA VAL A 106 4.56 10.76 -8.64
C VAL A 106 3.51 9.75 -9.11
N LEU A 107 3.03 8.93 -8.16
CA LEU A 107 1.88 8.06 -8.32
C LEU A 107 0.72 8.56 -7.46
N LEU A 108 -0.48 8.51 -8.00
CA LEU A 108 -1.70 8.80 -7.24
C LEU A 108 -2.52 7.53 -7.02
N ASP A 109 -3.27 7.53 -5.93
CA ASP A 109 -4.25 6.47 -5.70
C ASP A 109 -5.44 6.61 -6.65
N PHE A 110 -5.94 5.48 -7.15
CA PHE A 110 -7.04 5.41 -8.11
C PHE A 110 -8.07 4.38 -7.65
N VAL A 111 -9.08 4.86 -6.93
CA VAL A 111 -10.14 4.04 -6.33
C VAL A 111 -11.24 3.83 -7.35
N ALA A 112 -11.27 2.68 -7.97
CA ALA A 112 -12.17 2.43 -9.11
C ALA A 112 -13.21 1.32 -8.86
N ASN A 113 -13.19 0.66 -7.70
CA ASN A 113 -14.22 -0.30 -7.34
C ASN A 113 -15.56 0.37 -6.98
N HIS A 114 -15.51 1.53 -6.36
CA HIS A 114 -16.66 2.25 -5.81
C HIS A 114 -16.47 3.76 -5.92
N THR A 115 -17.53 4.51 -5.68
CA THR A 115 -17.48 5.96 -5.44
C THR A 115 -17.96 6.26 -4.04
N SER A 116 -17.81 7.52 -3.58
CA SER A 116 -18.60 7.97 -2.42
C SER A 116 -20.10 7.91 -2.72
N ASP A 117 -20.91 7.72 -1.69
CA ASP A 117 -22.35 7.93 -1.75
C ASP A 117 -22.71 9.40 -2.10
N GLN A 118 -21.77 10.35 -1.87
CA GLN A 118 -21.94 11.76 -2.25
C GLN A 118 -21.52 12.05 -3.69
N HIS A 119 -20.99 11.08 -4.42
CA HIS A 119 -20.63 11.27 -5.83
C HIS A 119 -21.89 11.61 -6.67
N PRO A 120 -21.85 12.62 -7.57
CA PRO A 120 -23.02 13.05 -8.35
C PRO A 120 -23.71 11.92 -9.12
N MET A 121 -22.92 10.94 -9.61
CA MET A 121 -23.46 9.78 -10.33
C MET A 121 -24.32 8.89 -9.42
N PHE A 122 -23.92 8.67 -8.15
CA PHE A 122 -24.71 7.89 -7.20
C PHE A 122 -25.93 8.68 -6.71
N GLN A 123 -25.80 9.96 -6.46
CA GLN A 123 -26.92 10.83 -6.08
C GLN A 123 -28.00 10.87 -7.17
N ALA A 124 -27.60 10.89 -8.45
CA ALA A 124 -28.53 10.75 -9.57
C ALA A 124 -29.24 9.37 -9.56
N ALA A 125 -28.49 8.29 -9.28
CA ALA A 125 -29.03 6.93 -9.21
C ALA A 125 -30.05 6.76 -8.06
N LEU A 126 -29.84 7.42 -6.91
CA LEU A 126 -30.76 7.37 -5.78
C LEU A 126 -32.15 7.94 -6.13
N THR A 127 -32.20 8.99 -6.91
CA THR A 127 -33.45 9.69 -7.28
C THR A 127 -34.13 9.12 -8.54
N ALA A 128 -33.40 8.30 -9.30
CA ALA A 128 -33.88 7.71 -10.54
C ALA A 128 -34.79 6.48 -10.27
N PRO A 129 -35.72 6.16 -11.19
CA PRO A 129 -36.58 4.98 -11.05
C PRO A 129 -35.77 3.67 -11.17
N ALA A 130 -36.29 2.60 -10.60
CA ALA A 130 -35.73 1.26 -10.77
C ALA A 130 -35.62 0.89 -12.27
N GLY A 131 -34.48 0.32 -12.67
CA GLY A 131 -34.17 -0.05 -14.05
C GLY A 131 -33.76 1.10 -14.97
N SER A 132 -33.57 2.31 -14.44
CA SER A 132 -33.05 3.44 -15.22
C SER A 132 -31.55 3.30 -15.54
N ALA A 133 -31.06 4.05 -16.52
CA ALA A 133 -29.65 4.11 -16.87
C ALA A 133 -28.75 4.62 -15.73
N GLU A 134 -29.27 5.55 -14.92
CA GLU A 134 -28.57 6.09 -13.75
C GLU A 134 -28.31 4.99 -12.72
N ARG A 135 -29.34 4.13 -12.44
CA ARG A 135 -29.19 3.01 -11.50
C ARG A 135 -28.32 1.89 -12.05
N ASP A 136 -28.28 1.69 -13.37
CA ASP A 136 -27.45 0.67 -14.00
C ASP A 136 -25.94 0.94 -13.87
N ARG A 137 -25.55 2.16 -13.50
CA ARG A 137 -24.14 2.50 -13.18
C ARG A 137 -23.64 1.89 -11.86
N TYR A 138 -24.56 1.39 -11.04
CA TYR A 138 -24.31 0.71 -9.77
C TYR A 138 -25.11 -0.59 -9.69
N PHE A 139 -24.89 -1.37 -8.65
CA PHE A 139 -25.65 -2.61 -8.44
C PHE A 139 -26.87 -2.36 -7.53
N PHE A 140 -28.02 -2.07 -8.13
CA PHE A 140 -29.30 -2.03 -7.42
C PHE A 140 -30.10 -3.31 -7.69
N ARG A 141 -30.61 -3.96 -6.64
CA ARG A 141 -31.37 -5.22 -6.76
C ARG A 141 -32.55 -5.22 -5.78
N ASP A 142 -33.61 -5.93 -6.15
CA ASP A 142 -34.69 -6.23 -5.23
C ASP A 142 -34.20 -7.24 -4.19
N GLY A 143 -34.69 -7.10 -2.95
CA GLY A 143 -34.38 -8.05 -1.88
C GLY A 143 -35.13 -9.37 -2.05
N LYS A 144 -34.66 -10.40 -1.35
CA LYS A 144 -35.30 -11.72 -1.22
C LYS A 144 -36.38 -11.70 -0.12
N GLY A 145 -37.21 -12.74 -0.11
CA GLY A 145 -38.27 -12.96 0.90
C GLY A 145 -39.52 -12.11 0.73
N PRO A 146 -40.55 -12.35 1.58
CA PRO A 146 -41.78 -11.56 1.57
C PRO A 146 -41.48 -10.08 1.91
N GLY A 147 -41.80 -9.17 1.00
CA GLY A 147 -41.51 -7.73 1.18
C GLY A 147 -40.06 -7.30 0.90
N GLY A 148 -39.21 -8.22 0.40
CA GLY A 148 -37.82 -7.91 0.05
C GLY A 148 -36.93 -7.58 1.26
N ASP A 149 -37.18 -8.17 2.43
CA ASP A 149 -36.50 -7.83 3.69
C ASP A 149 -35.13 -8.47 3.84
N GLU A 150 -34.79 -9.43 2.96
CA GLU A 150 -33.48 -10.07 2.91
C GLU A 150 -32.65 -9.47 1.77
N PRO A 151 -31.32 -9.36 1.92
CA PRO A 151 -30.47 -8.86 0.85
C PRO A 151 -30.49 -9.77 -0.38
N PRO A 152 -30.06 -9.29 -1.56
CA PRO A 152 -30.03 -10.06 -2.81
C PRO A 152 -29.19 -11.32 -2.77
N ASN A 153 -28.13 -11.35 -1.97
CA ASN A 153 -27.24 -12.48 -1.74
C ASN A 153 -26.58 -12.40 -0.36
N ASP A 154 -25.71 -13.37 -0.05
CA ASP A 154 -25.04 -13.54 1.25
C ASP A 154 -23.70 -12.79 1.37
N TRP A 155 -23.38 -11.85 0.47
CA TRP A 155 -22.08 -11.19 0.47
C TRP A 155 -21.85 -10.34 1.72
N ILE A 156 -20.58 -10.41 2.19
CA ILE A 156 -20.10 -9.74 3.39
C ILE A 156 -19.15 -8.62 2.99
N SER A 157 -19.28 -7.47 3.67
CA SER A 157 -18.39 -6.31 3.50
C SER A 157 -17.00 -6.60 4.06
N ALA A 158 -15.97 -6.05 3.42
CA ALA A 158 -14.59 -6.10 3.90
C ALA A 158 -14.42 -5.51 5.30
N PHE A 159 -15.21 -4.50 5.65
CA PHE A 159 -15.22 -3.87 6.99
C PHE A 159 -16.19 -4.54 7.98
N GLY A 160 -16.76 -5.66 7.61
CA GLY A 160 -17.69 -6.42 8.44
C GLY A 160 -19.17 -6.16 8.15
N GLY A 161 -19.98 -7.16 8.45
CA GLY A 161 -21.41 -7.14 8.22
C GLY A 161 -21.80 -7.30 6.73
N ARG A 162 -23.07 -7.03 6.42
CA ARG A 162 -23.61 -7.23 5.06
C ARG A 162 -22.98 -6.26 4.05
N ALA A 163 -22.76 -6.73 2.81
CA ALA A 163 -22.33 -5.93 1.67
C ALA A 163 -23.49 -5.24 0.94
N TRP A 164 -24.69 -5.24 1.48
CA TRP A 164 -25.89 -4.64 0.90
C TRP A 164 -26.60 -3.75 1.89
N SER A 165 -26.99 -2.56 1.45
CA SER A 165 -27.82 -1.62 2.19
C SER A 165 -29.12 -1.36 1.47
N ARG A 166 -30.25 -1.35 2.22
CA ARG A 166 -31.57 -1.10 1.66
C ARG A 166 -31.91 0.37 1.63
N LEU A 167 -32.37 0.85 0.52
CA LEU A 167 -32.89 2.21 0.38
C LEU A 167 -34.26 2.36 1.05
N THR A 168 -34.54 3.57 1.47
CA THR A 168 -35.91 4.02 1.79
C THR A 168 -36.38 4.95 0.68
N ASN A 169 -37.50 4.63 0.05
CA ASN A 169 -38.10 5.48 -0.97
C ASN A 169 -38.60 6.81 -0.38
N PRO A 170 -38.79 7.87 -1.20
CA PRO A 170 -39.28 9.16 -0.72
C PRO A 170 -40.63 9.11 0.00
N ASP A 171 -41.45 8.11 -0.28
CA ASP A 171 -42.75 7.87 0.39
C ASP A 171 -42.63 7.10 1.71
N GLY A 172 -41.41 6.77 2.13
CA GLY A 172 -41.13 6.01 3.34
C GLY A 172 -41.23 4.48 3.15
N SER A 173 -41.58 3.99 1.96
CA SER A 173 -41.61 2.55 1.67
C SER A 173 -40.19 2.00 1.50
N PRO A 174 -39.99 0.69 1.79
CA PRO A 174 -38.71 0.04 1.52
C PRO A 174 -38.39 0.00 0.02
N GLY A 175 -37.18 0.41 -0.35
CA GLY A 175 -36.66 0.43 -1.70
C GLY A 175 -35.81 -0.79 -2.05
N GLN A 176 -35.08 -0.67 -3.17
CA GLN A 176 -34.07 -1.65 -3.58
C GLN A 176 -32.87 -1.63 -2.65
N TRP A 177 -32.07 -2.67 -2.70
CA TRP A 177 -30.76 -2.77 -2.07
C TRP A 177 -29.68 -2.35 -3.05
N TYR A 178 -28.64 -1.65 -2.55
CA TYR A 178 -27.43 -1.37 -3.32
C TYR A 178 -26.23 -2.08 -2.72
N LEU A 179 -25.30 -2.48 -3.58
CA LEU A 179 -24.06 -3.18 -3.21
C LEU A 179 -22.98 -2.20 -2.73
N HIS A 180 -22.29 -2.57 -1.66
CA HIS A 180 -21.06 -1.94 -1.19
C HIS A 180 -20.15 -3.00 -0.56
N LEU A 181 -19.09 -3.40 -1.25
CA LEU A 181 -18.15 -4.38 -0.70
C LEU A 181 -17.31 -3.82 0.46
N PHE A 182 -17.30 -2.50 0.61
CA PHE A 182 -16.67 -1.77 1.71
C PHE A 182 -17.75 -1.10 2.59
N ALA A 183 -17.58 0.16 2.96
CA ALA A 183 -18.57 0.86 3.77
C ALA A 183 -19.88 1.13 2.97
N PRO A 184 -21.05 1.29 3.64
CA PRO A 184 -22.28 1.70 2.97
C PRO A 184 -22.15 3.00 2.19
N GLU A 185 -21.26 3.87 2.59
CA GLU A 185 -20.93 5.13 1.94
C GLU A 185 -20.03 4.97 0.70
N GLN A 186 -19.69 3.71 0.34
CA GLN A 186 -18.85 3.35 -0.80
C GLN A 186 -19.59 2.41 -1.77
N PRO A 187 -20.65 2.87 -2.47
CA PRO A 187 -21.42 2.04 -3.40
C PRO A 187 -20.56 1.54 -4.57
N ASP A 188 -20.58 0.24 -4.82
CA ASP A 188 -19.83 -0.41 -5.89
C ASP A 188 -20.37 -0.04 -7.26
N VAL A 189 -19.49 0.38 -8.17
CA VAL A 189 -19.85 0.70 -9.55
C VAL A 189 -19.99 -0.55 -10.41
N ASN A 190 -20.88 -0.48 -11.38
CA ASN A 190 -21.10 -1.55 -12.36
C ASN A 190 -20.13 -1.41 -13.55
N TRP A 191 -19.05 -2.17 -13.55
CA TRP A 191 -18.04 -2.12 -14.62
C TRP A 191 -18.51 -2.68 -15.97
N ASP A 192 -19.66 -3.36 -16.04
CA ASP A 192 -20.28 -3.74 -17.30
C ASP A 192 -20.96 -2.53 -18.00
N ASN A 193 -21.15 -1.42 -17.28
CA ASN A 193 -21.77 -0.21 -17.81
C ASN A 193 -20.75 0.68 -18.54
N ALA A 194 -21.06 1.08 -19.78
CA ALA A 194 -20.17 1.86 -20.62
C ALA A 194 -19.91 3.29 -20.08
N ASP A 195 -20.91 3.92 -19.44
CA ASP A 195 -20.74 5.27 -18.84
C ASP A 195 -19.74 5.24 -17.69
N VAL A 196 -19.73 4.15 -16.89
CA VAL A 196 -18.76 3.95 -15.81
C VAL A 196 -17.35 3.81 -16.40
N GLN A 197 -17.19 2.99 -17.44
CA GLN A 197 -15.91 2.80 -18.12
C GLN A 197 -15.39 4.12 -18.70
N GLU A 198 -16.25 4.93 -19.34
CA GLU A 198 -15.86 6.21 -19.93
C GLU A 198 -15.49 7.24 -18.86
N MET A 199 -16.24 7.30 -17.76
CA MET A 199 -15.94 8.20 -16.65
C MET A 199 -14.54 7.93 -16.09
N PHE A 200 -14.21 6.68 -15.75
CA PHE A 200 -12.91 6.34 -15.21
C PHE A 200 -11.76 6.47 -16.22
N ASP A 201 -12.00 6.21 -17.50
CA ASP A 201 -11.04 6.54 -18.57
C ASP A 201 -10.73 8.04 -18.62
N GLY A 202 -11.75 8.88 -18.41
CA GLY A 202 -11.59 10.32 -18.29
C GLY A 202 -10.72 10.72 -17.10
N VAL A 203 -10.92 10.09 -15.94
CA VAL A 203 -10.10 10.32 -14.74
C VAL A 203 -8.63 9.95 -14.98
N VAL A 204 -8.36 8.78 -15.60
CA VAL A 204 -6.99 8.35 -15.94
C VAL A 204 -6.30 9.40 -16.82
N ARG A 205 -6.98 9.86 -17.89
CA ARG A 205 -6.41 10.89 -18.76
C ARG A 205 -6.21 12.22 -18.04
N PHE A 206 -7.18 12.65 -17.22
CA PHE A 206 -7.09 13.90 -16.47
C PHE A 206 -5.80 14.01 -15.66
N TRP A 207 -5.43 12.96 -14.92
CA TRP A 207 -4.23 12.97 -14.11
C TRP A 207 -2.95 12.79 -14.92
N PHE A 208 -2.96 11.95 -15.95
CA PHE A 208 -1.80 11.79 -16.83
C PHE A 208 -1.50 13.05 -17.64
N ASP A 209 -2.52 13.78 -18.09
CA ASP A 209 -2.36 15.07 -18.78
C ASP A 209 -1.79 16.16 -17.88
N ARG A 210 -1.97 16.04 -16.55
CA ARG A 210 -1.39 16.93 -15.54
C ARG A 210 0.04 16.56 -15.14
N GLY A 211 0.62 15.50 -15.66
CA GLY A 211 2.02 15.14 -15.41
C GLY A 211 2.23 13.99 -14.43
N VAL A 212 1.18 13.39 -13.87
CA VAL A 212 1.30 12.21 -13.00
C VAL A 212 1.98 11.07 -13.76
N ASP A 213 2.94 10.41 -13.11
CA ASP A 213 3.75 9.35 -13.71
C ASP A 213 3.09 7.97 -13.61
N GLY A 214 2.18 7.79 -12.67
CA GLY A 214 1.49 6.50 -12.51
C GLY A 214 0.28 6.56 -11.59
N LEU A 215 -0.49 5.48 -11.60
CA LEU A 215 -1.66 5.27 -10.75
C LEU A 215 -1.54 3.96 -9.97
N ARG A 216 -1.86 3.99 -8.68
CA ARG A 216 -2.07 2.81 -7.86
C ARG A 216 -3.56 2.49 -7.87
N VAL A 217 -3.93 1.37 -8.47
CA VAL A 217 -5.32 0.91 -8.57
C VAL A 217 -5.70 0.21 -7.28
N ASP A 218 -6.51 0.90 -6.50
CA ASP A 218 -7.07 0.41 -5.24
C ASP A 218 -8.04 -0.74 -5.46
N ALA A 219 -8.05 -1.69 -4.53
CA ALA A 219 -8.99 -2.82 -4.48
C ALA A 219 -9.27 -3.45 -5.86
N ALA A 220 -8.23 -3.57 -6.73
CA ALA A 220 -8.40 -3.98 -8.12
C ALA A 220 -9.11 -5.33 -8.27
N SER A 221 -8.86 -6.28 -7.36
CA SER A 221 -9.50 -7.59 -7.36
C SER A 221 -11.00 -7.54 -7.05
N ALA A 222 -11.49 -6.45 -6.45
CA ALA A 222 -12.90 -6.28 -6.12
C ALA A 222 -13.76 -5.72 -7.28
N MET A 223 -13.17 -5.13 -8.32
CA MET A 223 -13.91 -4.44 -9.40
C MET A 223 -14.83 -5.37 -10.20
N GLY A 224 -14.43 -6.61 -10.44
CA GLY A 224 -15.23 -7.59 -11.20
C GLY A 224 -16.27 -8.30 -10.34
N LYS A 225 -17.49 -8.48 -10.87
CA LYS A 225 -18.56 -9.28 -10.22
C LYS A 225 -19.05 -10.35 -11.18
N LYS A 226 -19.30 -11.60 -10.71
CA LYS A 226 -19.93 -12.64 -11.54
C LYS A 226 -21.35 -12.24 -11.95
N ALA A 227 -21.69 -12.47 -13.21
CA ALA A 227 -23.03 -12.20 -13.71
C ALA A 227 -24.10 -12.90 -12.86
N GLY A 228 -25.22 -12.20 -12.59
CA GLY A 228 -26.30 -12.71 -11.76
C GLY A 228 -26.04 -12.60 -10.25
N LEU A 229 -24.86 -12.17 -9.81
CA LEU A 229 -24.49 -11.95 -8.40
C LEU A 229 -24.86 -13.15 -7.50
N PRO A 230 -24.34 -14.38 -7.78
CA PRO A 230 -24.70 -15.57 -7.01
C PRO A 230 -24.23 -15.47 -5.56
N ASP A 231 -24.83 -16.25 -4.67
CA ASP A 231 -24.38 -16.39 -3.30
C ASP A 231 -22.91 -16.85 -3.25
N ALA A 232 -22.14 -16.35 -2.29
CA ALA A 232 -20.74 -16.70 -2.07
C ALA A 232 -20.56 -17.92 -1.13
N GLY A 233 -21.63 -18.32 -0.44
CA GLY A 233 -21.60 -19.43 0.52
C GLY A 233 -21.13 -19.03 1.91
N HIS A 234 -21.27 -17.77 2.28
CA HIS A 234 -20.92 -17.32 3.63
C HIS A 234 -21.88 -17.86 4.68
N GLU A 235 -21.35 -18.17 5.86
CA GLU A 235 -22.18 -18.62 6.99
C GLU A 235 -23.12 -17.48 7.45
N PRO A 236 -24.39 -17.80 7.72
CA PRO A 236 -25.35 -16.79 8.18
C PRO A 236 -24.88 -16.10 9.47
N GLY A 237 -24.81 -14.75 9.41
CA GLY A 237 -24.39 -13.93 10.55
C GLY A 237 -22.88 -13.84 10.77
N ALA A 238 -22.06 -14.34 9.86
CA ALA A 238 -20.63 -14.09 9.88
C ALA A 238 -20.37 -12.57 9.78
N LEU A 239 -19.50 -12.06 10.63
CA LEU A 239 -19.14 -10.65 10.65
C LEU A 239 -18.14 -10.31 9.54
N PHE A 240 -17.17 -11.19 9.31
CA PHE A 240 -16.12 -11.05 8.30
C PHE A 240 -16.13 -12.23 7.34
N ALA A 241 -15.81 -11.97 6.07
CA ALA A 241 -15.62 -13.03 5.08
C ALA A 241 -14.41 -13.90 5.48
N SER A 242 -14.44 -15.17 5.08
CA SER A 242 -13.24 -16.02 5.20
C SER A 242 -12.13 -15.46 4.30
N SER A 243 -10.88 -15.65 4.71
CA SER A 243 -9.72 -15.26 3.91
C SER A 243 -9.47 -16.15 2.69
N ASP A 244 -10.33 -17.14 2.46
CA ASP A 244 -10.26 -18.01 1.28
C ASP A 244 -11.09 -17.40 0.15
N TRP A 245 -10.40 -16.78 -0.81
CA TRP A 245 -10.98 -16.08 -1.96
C TRP A 245 -11.16 -16.98 -3.19
N VAL A 246 -11.02 -18.30 -3.05
CA VAL A 246 -11.16 -19.24 -4.17
C VAL A 246 -12.60 -19.24 -4.67
N ASP A 247 -12.79 -19.05 -5.99
CA ASP A 247 -14.09 -18.99 -6.66
C ASP A 247 -15.11 -17.97 -6.10
N ASN A 248 -14.62 -16.96 -5.41
CA ASN A 248 -15.48 -15.91 -4.88
C ASN A 248 -16.17 -15.14 -6.03
N PRO A 249 -17.50 -14.93 -5.98
CA PRO A 249 -18.25 -14.31 -7.08
C PRO A 249 -18.06 -12.78 -7.20
N HIS A 250 -17.47 -12.13 -6.21
CA HIS A 250 -17.27 -10.69 -6.18
C HIS A 250 -15.79 -10.30 -5.96
N TRP A 251 -14.88 -11.26 -6.11
CA TRP A 251 -13.46 -11.03 -5.91
C TRP A 251 -12.63 -11.81 -6.94
N ASP A 252 -11.66 -11.15 -7.58
CA ASP A 252 -10.73 -11.74 -8.55
C ASP A 252 -11.44 -12.44 -9.74
N VAL A 253 -12.50 -11.84 -10.25
CA VAL A 253 -13.29 -12.38 -11.37
C VAL A 253 -12.59 -12.06 -12.69
N ASP A 254 -12.43 -13.04 -13.58
CA ASP A 254 -11.59 -12.94 -14.78
C ASP A 254 -11.92 -11.77 -15.73
N HIS A 255 -13.16 -11.29 -15.77
CA HIS A 255 -13.52 -10.19 -16.68
C HIS A 255 -12.90 -8.84 -16.30
N LEU A 256 -12.48 -8.65 -15.02
CA LEU A 256 -11.78 -7.43 -14.59
C LEU A 256 -10.49 -7.16 -15.40
N HIS A 257 -9.84 -8.22 -15.89
CA HIS A 257 -8.62 -8.08 -16.70
C HIS A 257 -8.83 -7.29 -18.00
N GLN A 258 -10.08 -7.20 -18.50
CA GLN A 258 -10.42 -6.35 -19.66
C GLN A 258 -10.35 -4.85 -19.27
N ILE A 259 -10.73 -4.51 -18.04
CA ILE A 259 -10.65 -3.15 -17.50
C ILE A 259 -9.17 -2.75 -17.37
N LEU A 260 -8.35 -3.63 -16.80
CA LEU A 260 -6.91 -3.38 -16.64
C LEU A 260 -6.23 -3.14 -17.99
N ARG A 261 -6.51 -3.95 -19.00
CA ARG A 261 -5.99 -3.76 -20.37
C ARG A 261 -6.46 -2.46 -21.01
N ARG A 262 -7.69 -2.04 -20.73
CA ARG A 262 -8.23 -0.78 -21.23
C ARG A 262 -7.40 0.42 -20.71
N TRP A 263 -7.12 0.46 -19.42
CA TRP A 263 -6.28 1.52 -18.83
C TRP A 263 -4.82 1.42 -19.28
N ARG A 264 -4.28 0.21 -19.35
CA ARG A 264 -2.93 0.01 -19.88
C ARG A 264 -2.78 0.62 -21.27
N LYS A 265 -3.74 0.38 -22.16
CA LYS A 265 -3.77 0.97 -23.50
C LYS A 265 -3.82 2.50 -23.49
N ILE A 266 -4.51 3.10 -22.51
CA ILE A 266 -4.50 4.56 -22.34
C ILE A 266 -3.11 5.02 -21.94
N GLY A 267 -2.49 4.41 -20.94
CA GLY A 267 -1.13 4.75 -20.49
C GLY A 267 -0.08 4.60 -21.59
N ASP A 268 -0.12 3.51 -22.37
CA ASP A 268 0.78 3.26 -23.49
C ASP A 268 0.63 4.29 -24.63
N GLY A 269 -0.43 5.07 -24.65
CA GLY A 269 -0.66 6.16 -25.61
C GLY A 269 0.14 7.44 -25.31
N TYR A 270 0.78 7.54 -24.15
CA TYR A 270 1.57 8.71 -23.74
C TYR A 270 3.02 8.59 -24.21
N PRO A 271 3.69 9.73 -24.53
CA PRO A 271 5.09 9.72 -24.97
C PRO A 271 6.06 9.17 -23.91
N GLU A 272 5.76 9.43 -22.65
CA GLU A 272 6.48 8.87 -21.51
C GLU A 272 5.66 7.76 -20.83
N PRO A 273 6.31 6.67 -20.38
CA PRO A 273 5.60 5.56 -19.77
C PRO A 273 4.78 6.00 -18.56
N LYS A 274 3.50 5.69 -18.59
CA LYS A 274 2.57 5.87 -17.45
C LYS A 274 2.42 4.53 -16.75
N VAL A 275 2.76 4.48 -15.46
CA VAL A 275 2.86 3.24 -14.69
C VAL A 275 1.56 2.95 -13.96
N PHE A 276 1.14 1.69 -13.98
CA PHE A 276 0.03 1.23 -13.14
C PHE A 276 0.53 0.18 -12.15
N VAL A 277 0.15 0.35 -10.90
CA VAL A 277 0.38 -0.59 -9.80
C VAL A 277 -0.97 -1.05 -9.31
N THR A 278 -1.19 -2.35 -9.16
CA THR A 278 -2.45 -2.85 -8.60
C THR A 278 -2.32 -3.24 -7.15
N GLU A 279 -3.35 -2.96 -6.39
CA GLU A 279 -3.64 -3.67 -5.18
C GLU A 279 -4.54 -4.85 -5.52
N ALA A 280 -3.96 -6.04 -5.57
CA ALA A 280 -4.67 -7.28 -5.87
C ALA A 280 -4.45 -8.30 -4.74
N VAL A 281 -5.46 -8.48 -3.91
CA VAL A 281 -5.49 -9.55 -2.91
C VAL A 281 -6.04 -10.80 -3.57
N VAL A 282 -5.17 -11.78 -3.83
CA VAL A 282 -5.50 -12.99 -4.59
C VAL A 282 -4.81 -14.22 -4.00
N ASN A 283 -5.28 -15.41 -4.37
CA ASN A 283 -4.72 -16.67 -3.90
C ASN A 283 -3.48 -17.08 -4.70
N GLY A 284 -2.33 -16.76 -4.17
CA GLY A 284 -1.03 -17.25 -4.63
C GLY A 284 -0.43 -16.49 -5.82
N PRO A 285 0.85 -16.71 -6.05
CA PRO A 285 1.64 -15.92 -6.99
C PRO A 285 1.27 -16.18 -8.47
N GLU A 286 0.75 -17.35 -8.83
CA GLU A 286 0.28 -17.65 -10.19
C GLU A 286 -0.95 -16.82 -10.55
N ARG A 287 -1.86 -16.61 -9.59
CA ARG A 287 -3.02 -15.74 -9.81
C ARG A 287 -2.59 -14.28 -9.88
N LEU A 288 -1.67 -13.88 -8.99
CA LEU A 288 -1.09 -12.54 -8.98
C LEU A 288 -0.41 -12.18 -10.31
N SER A 289 0.29 -13.13 -10.94
CA SER A 289 1.00 -12.91 -12.21
C SER A 289 0.07 -12.50 -13.35
N ARG A 290 -1.23 -12.84 -13.28
CA ARG A 290 -2.20 -12.46 -14.31
C ARG A 290 -2.47 -10.95 -14.36
N TYR A 291 -2.29 -10.24 -13.25
CA TYR A 291 -2.49 -8.79 -13.17
C TYR A 291 -1.36 -7.99 -13.83
N VAL A 292 -0.22 -8.62 -14.02
CA VAL A 292 1.00 -7.98 -14.53
C VAL A 292 1.48 -8.60 -15.85
N ARG A 293 0.55 -9.16 -16.63
CA ARG A 293 0.84 -9.58 -18.01
C ARG A 293 1.29 -8.38 -18.86
N PRO A 294 2.04 -8.57 -19.94
CA PRO A 294 2.62 -7.47 -20.74
C PRO A 294 1.62 -6.44 -21.23
N ASP A 295 0.35 -6.81 -21.40
CA ASP A 295 -0.75 -5.94 -21.84
C ASP A 295 -1.64 -5.45 -20.67
N GLU A 296 -1.25 -5.72 -19.42
CA GLU A 296 -1.97 -5.31 -18.21
C GLU A 296 -1.11 -4.36 -17.36
N MET A 297 -1.17 -4.48 -16.03
CA MET A 297 -0.48 -3.55 -15.14
C MET A 297 1.04 -3.81 -15.10
N HIS A 298 1.79 -2.84 -14.62
CA HIS A 298 3.25 -2.92 -14.62
C HIS A 298 3.77 -3.68 -13.41
N THR A 299 3.14 -3.44 -12.24
CA THR A 299 3.47 -4.09 -10.98
C THR A 299 2.21 -4.32 -10.15
N THR A 300 2.32 -5.14 -9.12
CA THR A 300 1.25 -5.40 -8.14
C THR A 300 1.84 -5.64 -6.76
N PHE A 301 1.16 -5.23 -5.71
CA PHE A 301 1.58 -5.50 -4.33
C PHE A 301 1.64 -6.99 -4.06
N ASN A 302 2.63 -7.41 -3.25
CA ASN A 302 2.80 -8.78 -2.80
C ASN A 302 2.39 -8.92 -1.33
N PHE A 303 1.10 -9.17 -1.12
CA PHE A 303 0.57 -9.37 0.23
C PHE A 303 1.06 -10.67 0.88
N ASP A 304 1.43 -11.69 0.11
CA ASP A 304 2.01 -12.91 0.68
C ASP A 304 3.35 -12.61 1.38
N TYR A 305 4.14 -11.66 0.83
CA TYR A 305 5.38 -11.22 1.46
C TYR A 305 5.12 -10.41 2.74
N LEU A 306 4.19 -9.47 2.68
CA LEU A 306 3.76 -8.67 3.84
C LEU A 306 3.29 -9.57 4.99
N LYS A 307 2.51 -10.63 4.68
CA LYS A 307 1.94 -11.57 5.64
C LYS A 307 2.89 -12.69 6.08
N ALA A 308 4.02 -12.86 5.44
CA ALA A 308 4.93 -13.99 5.70
C ALA A 308 5.40 -14.07 7.16
N GLY A 309 5.40 -12.94 7.89
CA GLY A 309 5.91 -12.85 9.24
C GLY A 309 7.43 -13.05 9.30
N TRP A 310 7.97 -13.20 10.51
CA TRP A 310 9.40 -13.40 10.72
C TRP A 310 9.71 -14.91 10.76
N SER A 311 9.65 -15.56 9.59
CA SER A 311 9.85 -17.00 9.41
C SER A 311 10.65 -17.28 8.15
N ALA A 312 11.88 -17.79 8.29
CA ALA A 312 12.77 -18.06 7.16
C ALA A 312 12.16 -19.02 6.13
N PRO A 313 11.54 -20.16 6.51
CA PRO A 313 10.88 -21.04 5.55
C PRO A 313 9.75 -20.35 4.79
N ARG A 314 8.91 -19.56 5.49
CA ARG A 314 7.78 -18.86 4.85
C ARG A 314 8.26 -17.75 3.93
N ILE A 315 9.20 -16.92 4.37
CA ILE A 315 9.79 -15.85 3.55
C ILE A 315 10.43 -16.44 2.28
N ARG A 316 11.23 -17.52 2.44
CA ARG A 316 11.85 -18.21 1.30
C ARG A 316 10.82 -18.73 0.31
N GLN A 317 9.78 -19.40 0.79
CA GLN A 317 8.67 -19.91 -0.03
C GLN A 317 8.00 -18.80 -0.85
N VAL A 318 7.72 -17.66 -0.20
CA VAL A 318 7.05 -16.53 -0.86
C VAL A 318 7.96 -15.89 -1.91
N ILE A 319 9.24 -15.64 -1.58
CA ILE A 319 10.21 -15.07 -2.55
C ILE A 319 10.32 -15.99 -3.78
N GLU A 320 10.55 -17.28 -3.55
CA GLU A 320 10.73 -18.24 -4.63
C GLU A 320 9.47 -18.36 -5.51
N GLY A 321 8.31 -18.55 -4.90
CA GLY A 321 7.03 -18.64 -5.62
C GLY A 321 6.73 -17.39 -6.43
N THR A 322 6.96 -16.20 -5.86
CA THR A 322 6.77 -14.93 -6.56
C THR A 322 7.68 -14.80 -7.77
N LEU A 323 8.99 -15.02 -7.61
CA LEU A 323 9.94 -14.90 -8.70
C LEU A 323 9.67 -15.93 -9.83
N GLN A 324 9.28 -17.15 -9.46
CA GLN A 324 8.92 -18.20 -10.42
C GLN A 324 7.65 -17.84 -11.21
N ALA A 325 6.62 -17.32 -10.55
CA ALA A 325 5.36 -16.97 -11.20
C ALA A 325 5.45 -15.72 -12.10
N LEU A 326 6.29 -14.76 -11.75
CA LEU A 326 6.44 -13.51 -12.50
C LEU A 326 7.43 -13.62 -13.67
N ALA A 327 8.38 -14.55 -13.62
CA ALA A 327 9.38 -14.72 -14.69
C ALA A 327 8.76 -14.96 -16.08
N PRO A 328 7.73 -15.82 -16.27
CA PRO A 328 7.12 -16.05 -17.58
C PRO A 328 6.43 -14.82 -18.18
N VAL A 329 5.94 -13.91 -17.36
CA VAL A 329 5.27 -12.67 -17.81
C VAL A 329 6.24 -11.48 -17.91
N GLY A 330 7.50 -11.65 -17.45
CA GLY A 330 8.54 -10.62 -17.55
C GLY A 330 8.31 -9.42 -16.61
N ALA A 331 7.40 -9.53 -15.63
CA ALA A 331 7.14 -8.48 -14.66
C ALA A 331 8.14 -8.56 -13.50
N PRO A 332 8.54 -7.41 -12.89
CA PRO A 332 9.30 -7.41 -11.66
C PRO A 332 8.41 -7.75 -10.47
N ALA A 333 9.01 -8.32 -9.43
CA ALA A 333 8.35 -8.44 -8.14
C ALA A 333 8.25 -7.07 -7.45
N THR A 334 7.33 -6.98 -6.49
CA THR A 334 7.16 -5.81 -5.63
C THR A 334 7.15 -6.28 -4.17
N TRP A 335 7.90 -5.61 -3.31
CA TRP A 335 8.09 -6.00 -1.92
C TRP A 335 7.60 -4.90 -0.99
N VAL A 336 6.78 -5.25 -0.02
CA VAL A 336 6.15 -4.31 0.92
C VAL A 336 6.11 -4.91 2.32
N LEU A 337 6.49 -4.14 3.34
CA LEU A 337 6.46 -4.56 4.75
C LEU A 337 5.28 -3.93 5.51
N SER A 338 4.92 -2.71 5.18
CA SER A 338 3.85 -1.94 5.82
C SER A 338 3.12 -1.07 4.80
N SER A 339 1.89 -0.68 5.14
CA SER A 339 1.09 0.33 4.43
C SER A 339 0.18 1.04 5.43
N HIS A 340 -0.63 1.98 4.95
CA HIS A 340 -1.65 2.64 5.77
C HIS A 340 -2.84 1.73 6.15
N ASP A 341 -2.86 0.49 5.66
CA ASP A 341 -3.92 -0.50 5.89
C ASP A 341 -3.50 -1.64 6.82
N GLU A 342 -2.23 -1.67 7.25
CA GLU A 342 -1.69 -2.80 8.01
C GLU A 342 -0.93 -2.33 9.25
N THR A 343 -1.08 -3.08 10.34
CA THR A 343 -0.26 -2.86 11.55
C THR A 343 1.22 -2.77 11.18
N ARG A 344 1.92 -1.75 11.64
CA ARG A 344 3.33 -1.51 11.31
C ARG A 344 4.19 -2.74 11.61
N HIS A 345 5.05 -3.12 10.66
CA HIS A 345 5.82 -4.38 10.74
C HIS A 345 6.75 -4.43 11.96
N LEU A 346 7.26 -3.30 12.45
CA LEU A 346 8.05 -3.25 13.68
C LEU A 346 7.24 -3.82 14.85
N THR A 347 6.00 -3.39 15.02
CA THR A 347 5.11 -3.90 16.06
C THR A 347 4.78 -5.37 15.83
N ARG A 348 4.41 -5.76 14.61
CA ARG A 348 4.10 -7.17 14.28
C ARG A 348 5.28 -8.10 14.57
N PHE A 349 6.49 -7.69 14.22
CA PHE A 349 7.69 -8.50 14.40
C PHE A 349 8.14 -8.59 15.86
N GLY A 350 7.68 -7.71 16.73
CA GLY A 350 7.86 -7.80 18.18
C GLY A 350 6.86 -8.70 18.90
N ARG A 351 5.88 -9.28 18.19
CA ARG A 351 4.85 -10.16 18.76
C ARG A 351 5.21 -11.63 18.65
N PRO A 352 4.59 -12.50 19.48
CA PRO A 352 4.75 -13.96 19.37
C PRO A 352 4.29 -14.52 18.01
N SER A 353 3.20 -13.98 17.44
CA SER A 353 2.77 -14.24 16.08
C SER A 353 3.13 -13.05 15.22
N THR A 354 4.05 -13.22 14.29
CA THR A 354 4.62 -12.14 13.47
C THR A 354 3.95 -11.97 12.11
N GLY A 355 3.11 -12.93 11.70
CA GLY A 355 2.26 -12.80 10.51
C GLY A 355 1.05 -11.92 10.78
N THR A 356 0.41 -11.41 9.74
CA THR A 356 -0.83 -10.63 9.84
C THR A 356 -1.97 -11.27 9.05
N ALA A 357 -3.20 -11.03 9.52
CA ALA A 357 -4.37 -11.15 8.67
C ALA A 357 -4.51 -9.87 7.83
N VAL A 358 -5.16 -9.93 6.68
CA VAL A 358 -5.45 -8.73 5.87
C VAL A 358 -6.37 -7.79 6.64
N MET A 359 -6.15 -6.47 6.51
CA MET A 359 -7.02 -5.39 6.95
C MET A 359 -7.15 -5.20 8.47
N GLY A 360 -6.01 -5.12 9.19
CA GLY A 360 -5.97 -4.49 10.52
C GLY A 360 -6.81 -5.13 11.64
N PHE A 361 -7.27 -6.37 11.48
CA PHE A 361 -8.01 -7.08 12.53
C PHE A 361 -7.13 -7.69 13.62
N ASP A 362 -5.88 -7.23 13.70
CA ASP A 362 -4.98 -7.70 14.75
C ASP A 362 -5.41 -7.15 16.11
N SER A 363 -5.48 -8.03 17.09
CA SER A 363 -5.93 -7.67 18.43
C SER A 363 -4.94 -6.70 19.10
N SER A 364 -5.42 -5.53 19.49
CA SER A 364 -4.69 -4.50 20.24
C SER A 364 -4.24 -4.91 21.67
N ASN A 365 -4.32 -6.19 22.02
CA ASN A 365 -4.01 -6.69 23.37
C ASN A 365 -2.88 -7.72 23.39
N VAL A 366 -2.08 -7.82 22.31
CA VAL A 366 -0.94 -8.73 22.27
C VAL A 366 0.30 -8.00 22.77
N ALA A 367 0.94 -8.53 23.80
CA ALA A 367 2.20 -7.99 24.31
C ALA A 367 3.25 -7.91 23.17
N THR A 368 3.81 -6.73 22.98
CA THR A 368 4.79 -6.43 21.93
C THR A 368 6.14 -6.09 22.56
N ASP A 369 7.18 -6.82 22.17
CA ASP A 369 8.58 -6.51 22.46
C ASP A 369 9.10 -5.56 21.38
N LEU A 370 9.08 -4.26 21.63
CA LEU A 370 9.51 -3.24 20.66
C LEU A 370 11.02 -3.28 20.40
N GLU A 371 11.86 -3.74 21.32
CA GLU A 371 13.30 -3.89 21.10
C GLU A 371 13.57 -5.02 20.09
N LEU A 372 12.94 -6.17 20.30
CA LEU A 372 12.97 -7.28 19.36
C LEU A 372 12.37 -6.88 18.00
N GLY A 373 11.23 -6.20 18.03
CA GLY A 373 10.57 -5.69 16.83
C GLY A 373 11.45 -4.76 16.02
N THR A 374 12.14 -3.82 16.66
CA THR A 374 13.10 -2.90 16.02
C THR A 374 14.25 -3.66 15.39
N LYS A 375 14.82 -4.63 16.09
CA LYS A 375 15.93 -5.44 15.59
C LYS A 375 15.53 -6.20 14.32
N ARG A 376 14.37 -6.86 14.34
CA ARG A 376 13.80 -7.57 13.17
C ARG A 376 13.42 -6.65 12.03
N ALA A 377 12.84 -5.49 12.33
CA ALA A 377 12.48 -4.49 11.32
C ALA A 377 13.72 -3.97 10.56
N ARG A 378 14.83 -3.70 11.25
CA ARG A 378 16.12 -3.35 10.64
C ARG A 378 16.63 -4.44 9.70
N ALA A 379 16.54 -5.71 10.11
CA ALA A 379 16.95 -6.83 9.28
C ALA A 379 16.02 -7.04 8.09
N ALA A 380 14.71 -6.87 8.27
CA ALA A 380 13.71 -6.96 7.22
C ALA A 380 13.88 -5.85 6.16
N ALA A 381 14.21 -4.62 6.57
CA ALA A 381 14.51 -3.53 5.66
C ALA A 381 15.66 -3.89 4.70
N LEU A 382 16.78 -4.43 5.23
CA LEU A 382 17.88 -4.87 4.40
C LEU A 382 17.51 -6.05 3.50
N LEU A 383 16.72 -7.03 4.00
CA LEU A 383 16.22 -8.11 3.18
C LEU A 383 15.39 -7.57 2.00
N THR A 384 14.37 -6.76 2.29
CA THR A 384 13.43 -6.22 1.31
C THR A 384 14.15 -5.41 0.23
N LEU A 385 15.04 -4.52 0.64
CA LEU A 385 15.79 -3.66 -0.28
C LEU A 385 16.87 -4.43 -1.10
N ALA A 386 17.26 -5.64 -0.69
CA ALA A 386 18.17 -6.50 -1.44
C ALA A 386 17.46 -7.38 -2.48
N LEU A 387 16.16 -7.59 -2.37
CA LEU A 387 15.40 -8.45 -3.30
C LEU A 387 15.30 -7.83 -4.71
N PRO A 388 15.15 -8.66 -5.77
CA PRO A 388 14.96 -8.18 -7.13
C PRO A 388 13.57 -7.58 -7.32
N GLY A 389 13.50 -6.45 -8.01
CA GLY A 389 12.23 -5.75 -8.25
C GLY A 389 12.11 -4.43 -7.50
N GLY A 390 10.90 -3.90 -7.39
CA GLY A 390 10.57 -2.69 -6.65
C GLY A 390 10.35 -2.93 -5.17
N ALA A 391 10.45 -1.87 -4.36
CA ALA A 391 10.13 -1.91 -2.93
C ALA A 391 9.26 -0.70 -2.56
N TYR A 392 8.37 -0.89 -1.58
CA TYR A 392 7.58 0.19 -1.02
C TYR A 392 8.00 0.45 0.42
N ILE A 393 8.02 1.72 0.79
CA ILE A 393 8.30 2.20 2.15
C ILE A 393 7.09 3.03 2.58
N TYR A 394 6.39 2.60 3.61
CA TYR A 394 5.32 3.40 4.19
C TYR A 394 5.89 4.49 5.09
N GLN A 395 5.32 5.70 5.03
CA GLN A 395 5.76 6.83 5.86
C GLN A 395 5.95 6.45 7.34
N GLY A 396 7.11 6.80 7.90
CA GLY A 396 7.51 6.46 9.27
C GLY A 396 8.14 5.07 9.43
N GLU A 397 8.17 4.25 8.39
CA GLU A 397 8.91 2.99 8.38
C GLU A 397 10.40 3.26 8.49
N GLU A 398 10.89 4.26 7.78
CA GLU A 398 12.29 4.72 7.83
C GLU A 398 12.70 5.31 9.19
N LEU A 399 11.74 5.64 10.04
CA LEU A 399 11.96 6.11 11.41
C LEU A 399 11.76 4.99 12.45
N GLY A 400 11.39 3.78 12.02
CA GLY A 400 11.06 2.69 12.93
C GLY A 400 9.87 3.00 13.84
N LEU A 401 8.86 3.71 13.36
CA LEU A 401 7.66 4.01 14.15
C LEU A 401 6.89 2.74 14.49
N PRO A 402 6.55 2.51 15.75
CA PRO A 402 5.64 1.45 16.13
C PRO A 402 4.18 1.81 15.83
N GLU A 403 3.30 0.82 15.88
CA GLU A 403 1.85 1.01 15.91
C GLU A 403 1.42 1.75 17.17
N VAL A 404 0.43 2.64 17.05
CA VAL A 404 -0.17 3.31 18.22
C VAL A 404 -1.47 2.59 18.56
N GLU A 405 -1.39 1.66 19.52
CA GLU A 405 -2.50 0.75 19.83
C GLU A 405 -3.49 1.30 20.86
N ASP A 406 -3.12 2.36 21.59
CA ASP A 406 -3.87 2.94 22.70
C ASP A 406 -4.57 4.27 22.36
N LEU A 407 -4.81 4.53 21.09
CA LEU A 407 -5.59 5.70 20.67
C LEU A 407 -6.93 5.76 21.42
N PRO A 408 -7.36 6.95 21.91
CA PRO A 408 -8.67 7.12 22.51
C PRO A 408 -9.79 6.70 21.57
N GLU A 409 -10.73 5.88 22.01
CA GLU A 409 -11.81 5.31 21.18
C GLU A 409 -12.62 6.38 20.42
N HIS A 410 -12.85 7.54 21.03
CA HIS A 410 -13.60 8.64 20.42
C HIS A 410 -12.85 9.34 19.26
N LEU A 411 -11.56 9.03 19.06
CA LEU A 411 -10.75 9.53 17.94
C LEU A 411 -10.62 8.52 16.81
N LEU A 412 -11.07 7.27 17.00
CA LEU A 412 -11.04 6.26 15.95
C LEU A 412 -11.99 6.65 14.82
N GLN A 413 -11.50 6.63 13.59
CA GLN A 413 -12.23 7.03 12.39
C GLN A 413 -12.36 5.90 11.36
N ASP A 414 -11.63 4.80 11.56
CA ASP A 414 -11.71 3.65 10.67
C ASP A 414 -13.13 3.03 10.71
N PRO A 415 -13.79 2.81 9.56
CA PRO A 415 -15.14 2.24 9.51
C PRO A 415 -15.24 0.86 10.17
N THR A 416 -14.15 0.13 10.29
CA THR A 416 -14.11 -1.18 10.97
C THR A 416 -14.52 -1.07 12.44
N TRP A 417 -14.19 0.03 13.12
CA TRP A 417 -14.54 0.23 14.54
C TRP A 417 -16.05 0.16 14.75
N GLU A 418 -16.82 0.94 14.01
CA GLU A 418 -18.28 0.96 14.10
C GLU A 418 -18.91 -0.32 13.56
N ARG A 419 -18.44 -0.81 12.40
CA ARG A 419 -19.02 -1.98 11.72
C ARG A 419 -18.75 -3.30 12.44
N SER A 420 -17.67 -3.40 13.19
CA SER A 420 -17.40 -4.55 14.06
C SER A 420 -18.16 -4.52 15.39
N GLY A 421 -18.93 -3.47 15.66
CA GLY A 421 -19.53 -3.26 16.99
C GLY A 421 -18.49 -3.04 18.07
N HIS A 422 -17.45 -2.26 17.75
CA HIS A 422 -16.33 -1.91 18.62
C HIS A 422 -15.44 -3.09 19.05
N GLN A 423 -15.37 -4.13 18.20
CA GLN A 423 -14.54 -5.30 18.47
C GLN A 423 -13.14 -5.20 17.82
N ALA A 424 -13.03 -4.46 16.70
CA ALA A 424 -11.78 -4.27 15.99
C ALA A 424 -11.49 -2.77 15.82
N ARG A 425 -10.31 -2.33 16.26
CA ARG A 425 -9.93 -0.89 16.28
C ARG A 425 -9.65 -0.32 14.89
N GLY A 426 -9.49 -1.18 13.88
CA GLY A 426 -9.15 -0.75 12.53
C GLY A 426 -7.70 -0.28 12.39
N ARG A 427 -7.47 0.63 11.43
CA ARG A 427 -6.15 0.99 10.91
C ARG A 427 -5.61 2.32 11.44
N ASP A 428 -6.32 3.04 12.30
CA ASP A 428 -5.92 4.38 12.74
C ASP A 428 -4.55 4.40 13.46
N GLY A 429 -4.16 3.30 14.09
CA GLY A 429 -2.89 3.18 14.81
C GLY A 429 -1.65 3.32 13.93
N CYS A 430 -1.69 2.88 12.67
CA CYS A 430 -0.60 3.06 11.72
C CYS A 430 -0.65 4.44 11.01
N ARG A 431 -1.75 5.20 11.16
CA ARG A 431 -2.01 6.47 10.48
C ARG A 431 -1.69 7.71 11.30
N VAL A 432 -1.12 7.55 12.50
CA VAL A 432 -0.72 8.66 13.38
C VAL A 432 0.29 9.56 12.68
N PRO A 433 0.17 10.92 12.79
CA PRO A 433 1.03 11.88 12.14
C PRO A 433 2.54 11.70 12.38
N LEU A 434 3.35 11.98 11.35
CA LEU A 434 4.80 11.83 11.38
C LEU A 434 5.48 12.82 12.34
N PRO A 435 6.49 12.38 13.12
CA PRO A 435 7.32 13.26 13.94
C PRO A 435 8.52 13.80 13.14
N TRP A 436 8.52 15.09 12.82
CA TRP A 436 9.62 15.73 12.08
C TRP A 436 10.72 16.27 12.98
N SER A 437 10.35 16.95 14.08
CA SER A 437 11.30 17.65 14.95
C SER A 437 10.69 18.02 16.29
N GLY A 438 11.50 18.43 17.25
CA GLY A 438 11.01 18.91 18.56
C GLY A 438 11.06 17.86 19.65
N ALA A 439 10.74 18.27 20.88
CA ALA A 439 10.83 17.43 22.08
C ALA A 439 9.45 16.98 22.62
N ALA A 440 8.37 17.46 22.03
CA ALA A 440 6.99 17.16 22.42
C ALA A 440 6.06 17.22 21.20
N PRO A 441 4.90 16.54 21.22
CA PRO A 441 3.89 16.69 20.19
C PRO A 441 3.50 18.16 19.97
N PRO A 442 3.23 18.56 18.73
CA PRO A 442 3.05 17.75 17.53
C PRO A 442 4.34 17.40 16.77
N PHE A 443 5.48 17.45 17.38
CA PHE A 443 6.80 17.09 16.83
C PHE A 443 7.08 17.67 15.43
N GLY A 444 6.71 18.93 15.21
CA GLY A 444 6.91 19.62 13.92
C GLY A 444 6.10 19.07 12.76
N PHE A 445 5.10 18.23 13.03
CA PHE A 445 4.04 17.88 12.07
C PHE A 445 3.19 19.11 11.75
N SER A 446 2.80 19.86 12.77
CA SER A 446 2.12 21.15 12.74
C SER A 446 2.81 22.15 13.68
N ALA A 447 2.21 23.32 13.86
CA ALA A 447 2.67 24.29 14.85
C ALA A 447 2.42 23.78 16.28
N ASP A 448 3.27 24.23 17.23
CA ASP A 448 3.28 23.71 18.62
C ASP A 448 1.96 23.86 19.40
N ASP A 449 1.11 24.79 18.99
CA ASP A 449 -0.20 25.09 19.61
C ASP A 449 -1.37 24.35 18.92
N VAL A 450 -1.10 23.49 17.96
CA VAL A 450 -2.10 22.74 17.18
C VAL A 450 -2.14 21.28 17.64
N HIS A 451 -3.36 20.75 17.78
CA HIS A 451 -3.57 19.33 18.02
C HIS A 451 -3.75 18.58 16.70
N PRO A 452 -2.88 17.62 16.38
CA PRO A 452 -3.08 16.76 15.22
C PRO A 452 -4.39 15.94 15.33
N TRP A 453 -4.95 15.56 14.18
CA TRP A 453 -6.19 14.79 14.10
C TRP A 453 -6.11 13.43 14.84
N LEU A 454 -4.92 12.85 14.97
CA LEU A 454 -4.60 11.74 15.88
C LEU A 454 -3.40 12.12 16.77
N PRO A 455 -3.44 11.80 18.08
CA PRO A 455 -2.36 12.16 19.01
C PRO A 455 -1.12 11.31 18.77
N GLN A 456 0.04 11.96 18.77
CA GLN A 456 1.34 11.30 18.74
C GLN A 456 1.77 10.89 20.15
N PRO A 457 2.36 9.68 20.35
CA PRO A 457 2.94 9.27 21.61
C PRO A 457 4.06 10.22 22.07
N ALA A 458 4.05 10.61 23.34
CA ALA A 458 5.00 11.59 23.88
C ALA A 458 6.47 11.13 23.86
N ASP A 459 6.73 9.84 23.79
CA ASP A 459 8.06 9.24 23.72
C ASP A 459 8.67 9.23 22.31
N TRP A 460 7.92 9.64 21.27
CA TRP A 460 8.41 9.73 19.90
C TRP A 460 9.45 10.83 19.66
N HIS A 461 9.81 11.63 20.69
CA HIS A 461 10.86 12.66 20.58
C HIS A 461 12.21 12.10 20.08
N ARG A 462 12.49 10.81 20.30
CA ARG A 462 13.70 10.13 19.79
C ARG A 462 13.58 9.63 18.36
N LEU A 463 12.35 9.47 17.87
CA LEU A 463 12.01 8.97 16.54
C LEU A 463 11.69 10.12 15.55
N THR A 464 11.98 11.36 15.93
CA THR A 464 11.82 12.47 14.99
C THR A 464 12.89 12.41 13.89
N VAL A 465 12.54 12.87 12.68
CA VAL A 465 13.50 12.96 11.57
C VAL A 465 14.76 13.69 11.97
N VAL A 466 14.65 14.78 12.74
CA VAL A 466 15.80 15.58 13.20
C VAL A 466 16.67 14.81 14.18
N ALA A 467 16.08 14.09 15.13
CA ALA A 467 16.81 13.27 16.09
C ALA A 467 17.56 12.13 15.39
N GLU A 468 16.88 11.39 14.53
CA GLU A 468 17.46 10.25 13.83
C GLU A 468 18.51 10.64 12.77
N ARG A 469 18.36 11.80 12.13
CA ARG A 469 19.34 12.30 11.16
C ARG A 469 20.73 12.47 11.76
N SER A 470 20.82 12.81 13.04
CA SER A 470 22.08 13.00 13.77
C SER A 470 22.65 11.73 14.39
N ASP A 471 21.88 10.64 14.41
CA ASP A 471 22.27 9.34 14.96
C ASP A 471 22.65 8.37 13.83
N PRO A 472 23.95 8.00 13.71
CA PRO A 472 24.41 7.06 12.68
C PRO A 472 23.81 5.66 12.84
N ASP A 473 23.31 5.31 14.02
CA ASP A 473 22.77 4.00 14.36
C ASP A 473 21.24 3.95 14.24
N SER A 474 20.60 5.07 13.91
CA SER A 474 19.16 5.18 13.75
C SER A 474 18.60 4.32 12.60
N MET A 475 17.30 4.14 12.58
CA MET A 475 16.59 3.48 11.46
C MET A 475 16.73 4.32 10.19
N LEU A 476 16.56 5.63 10.27
CA LEU A 476 16.71 6.56 9.14
C LEU A 476 18.10 6.46 8.50
N SER A 477 19.15 6.42 9.32
CA SER A 477 20.52 6.28 8.84
C SER A 477 20.75 4.95 8.13
N LEU A 478 20.14 3.85 8.61
CA LEU A 478 20.16 2.55 7.96
C LEU A 478 19.48 2.59 6.58
N TYR A 479 18.25 3.14 6.49
CA TYR A 479 17.52 3.27 5.22
C TYR A 479 18.29 4.14 4.22
N ARG A 480 18.78 5.30 4.62
CA ARG A 480 19.56 6.19 3.75
C ARG A 480 20.79 5.48 3.19
N ARG A 481 21.53 4.74 4.04
CA ARG A 481 22.71 4.01 3.59
C ARG A 481 22.37 2.86 2.67
N ALA A 482 21.31 2.09 2.97
CA ALA A 482 20.84 1.01 2.12
C ALA A 482 20.39 1.50 0.73
N LEU A 483 19.61 2.58 0.68
CA LEU A 483 19.15 3.18 -0.57
C LEU A 483 20.29 3.79 -1.40
N SER A 484 21.29 4.43 -0.75
CA SER A 484 22.49 4.90 -1.43
C SER A 484 23.26 3.74 -2.09
N LEU A 485 23.51 2.67 -1.35
CA LEU A 485 24.20 1.47 -1.87
C LEU A 485 23.38 0.80 -3.00
N ARG A 486 22.06 0.73 -2.88
CA ARG A 486 21.18 0.17 -3.92
C ARG A 486 21.27 0.97 -5.22
N ARG A 487 21.47 2.28 -5.17
CA ARG A 487 21.67 3.14 -6.34
C ARG A 487 23.10 3.06 -6.88
N GLU A 488 24.09 3.07 -6.01
CA GLU A 488 25.51 3.07 -6.37
C GLU A 488 25.95 1.74 -7.03
N LEU A 489 25.44 0.62 -6.52
CA LEU A 489 25.84 -0.72 -6.93
C LEU A 489 24.86 -1.30 -7.98
N ALA A 490 25.22 -1.19 -9.25
CA ALA A 490 24.39 -1.63 -10.38
C ALA A 490 23.90 -3.09 -10.27
N GLY A 491 24.64 -3.95 -9.57
CA GLY A 491 24.27 -5.34 -9.34
C GLY A 491 22.92 -5.52 -8.63
N TRP A 492 22.50 -4.59 -7.75
CA TRP A 492 21.20 -4.63 -7.11
C TRP A 492 20.03 -4.39 -8.09
N ARG A 493 20.26 -3.70 -9.21
CA ARG A 493 19.25 -3.46 -10.23
C ARG A 493 19.10 -4.62 -11.23
N ARG A 494 20.05 -5.57 -11.26
CA ARG A 494 19.96 -6.72 -12.16
C ARG A 494 18.91 -7.72 -11.65
N PRO A 495 18.17 -8.42 -12.52
CA PRO A 495 17.16 -9.39 -12.11
C PRO A 495 17.75 -10.72 -11.62
N THR A 496 19.06 -10.91 -11.69
CA THR A 496 19.74 -12.15 -11.24
C THR A 496 19.48 -12.41 -9.77
N PHE A 497 19.19 -13.67 -9.43
CA PHE A 497 18.91 -14.11 -8.06
C PHE A 497 19.32 -15.58 -7.93
N VAL A 498 20.17 -15.87 -6.96
CA VAL A 498 20.64 -17.24 -6.69
C VAL A 498 20.67 -17.49 -5.19
N TRP A 499 19.95 -18.52 -4.72
CA TRP A 499 20.04 -18.93 -3.33
C TRP A 499 21.44 -19.44 -2.98
N LEU A 500 21.96 -19.05 -1.84
CA LEU A 500 23.16 -19.63 -1.25
C LEU A 500 22.77 -20.76 -0.29
N HIS A 501 23.66 -21.74 -0.15
CA HIS A 501 23.45 -22.85 0.78
C HIS A 501 23.71 -22.41 2.22
N THR A 502 22.69 -22.44 3.07
CA THR A 502 22.70 -22.04 4.48
C THR A 502 21.80 -22.97 5.30
N PRO A 503 21.91 -22.97 6.65
CA PRO A 503 20.90 -23.59 7.51
C PRO A 503 19.49 -23.12 7.21
N PRO A 504 18.44 -23.90 7.53
CA PRO A 504 17.05 -23.58 7.18
C PRO A 504 16.56 -22.21 7.65
N ASP A 505 17.01 -21.78 8.83
CA ASP A 505 16.60 -20.52 9.46
C ASP A 505 17.54 -19.34 9.13
N VAL A 506 18.42 -19.51 8.14
CA VAL A 506 19.27 -18.45 7.59
C VAL A 506 18.93 -18.25 6.12
N ILE A 507 18.45 -17.06 5.77
CA ILE A 507 18.20 -16.66 4.40
C ILE A 507 19.49 -16.08 3.83
N ALA A 508 19.98 -16.61 2.71
CA ALA A 508 21.10 -16.02 1.99
C ALA A 508 20.95 -16.20 0.50
N PHE A 509 21.24 -15.13 -0.24
CA PHE A 509 21.21 -15.13 -1.71
C PHE A 509 22.24 -14.18 -2.31
N GLU A 510 22.56 -14.42 -3.57
CA GLU A 510 23.44 -13.58 -4.38
C GLU A 510 22.65 -12.91 -5.50
N ARG A 511 22.99 -11.66 -5.73
CA ARG A 511 22.53 -10.82 -6.83
C ARG A 511 23.67 -10.53 -7.80
N GLY A 512 23.40 -9.74 -8.85
CA GLY A 512 24.41 -9.34 -9.82
C GLY A 512 25.70 -8.80 -9.22
N ASP A 513 26.81 -9.04 -9.88
CA ASP A 513 28.15 -8.57 -9.52
C ASP A 513 28.65 -9.07 -8.15
N GLY A 514 28.13 -10.23 -7.68
CA GLY A 514 28.52 -10.83 -6.42
C GLY A 514 28.02 -10.13 -5.17
N LEU A 515 26.93 -9.34 -5.29
CA LEU A 515 26.27 -8.75 -4.13
C LEU A 515 25.46 -9.82 -3.39
N ARG A 516 25.64 -9.92 -2.08
CA ARG A 516 24.97 -10.93 -1.24
C ARG A 516 24.20 -10.28 -0.11
N CYS A 517 23.05 -10.86 0.21
CA CYS A 517 22.29 -10.56 1.40
C CYS A 517 22.21 -11.82 2.26
N VAL A 518 22.50 -11.69 3.55
CA VAL A 518 22.39 -12.77 4.55
C VAL A 518 21.54 -12.27 5.70
N VAL A 519 20.52 -13.04 6.08
CA VAL A 519 19.63 -12.74 7.22
C VAL A 519 19.58 -13.95 8.12
N ASN A 520 19.90 -13.73 9.38
CA ASN A 520 19.85 -14.77 10.40
C ASN A 520 18.55 -14.67 11.21
N LEU A 521 17.64 -15.60 10.99
CA LEU A 521 16.37 -15.72 11.72
C LEU A 521 16.42 -16.84 12.77
N SER A 522 17.59 -17.49 12.96
CA SER A 522 17.76 -18.55 13.95
C SER A 522 18.00 -18.01 15.36
N ASP A 523 17.91 -18.88 16.35
CA ASP A 523 18.16 -18.55 17.77
C ASP A 523 19.67 -18.48 18.10
N GLU A 524 20.55 -18.85 17.16
CA GLU A 524 22.00 -18.86 17.33
C GLU A 524 22.69 -17.91 16.36
N ALA A 525 23.84 -17.40 16.73
CA ALA A 525 24.65 -16.57 15.85
C ALA A 525 25.19 -17.38 14.66
N PHE A 526 25.15 -16.81 13.47
CA PHE A 526 25.57 -17.43 12.22
C PHE A 526 26.91 -16.87 11.75
N SER A 527 27.90 -17.72 11.52
CA SER A 527 29.16 -17.32 10.90
C SER A 527 29.00 -17.24 9.38
N PHE A 528 29.11 -16.04 8.82
CA PHE A 528 29.08 -15.83 7.36
C PHE A 528 30.47 -15.91 6.71
N GLY A 529 31.54 -16.10 7.48
CA GLY A 529 32.87 -16.51 7.08
C GLY A 529 33.40 -15.95 5.77
N ASP A 530 33.45 -16.80 4.74
CA ASP A 530 33.97 -16.49 3.41
C ASP A 530 32.92 -15.94 2.41
N LEU A 531 31.71 -15.66 2.88
CA LEU A 531 30.64 -15.14 1.98
C LEU A 531 30.93 -13.75 1.41
N GLY A 532 31.83 -12.97 2.01
CA GLY A 532 32.25 -11.70 1.42
C GLY A 532 32.77 -10.68 2.43
N THR A 533 32.92 -9.45 1.91
CA THR A 533 33.25 -8.26 2.70
C THR A 533 31.99 -7.47 3.03
N VAL A 534 31.84 -7.05 4.29
CA VAL A 534 30.68 -6.30 4.76
C VAL A 534 30.57 -4.95 4.05
N LEU A 535 29.40 -4.68 3.48
CA LEU A 535 29.01 -3.39 2.91
C LEU A 535 28.10 -2.62 3.89
N LEU A 536 27.13 -3.33 4.50
CA LEU A 536 26.15 -2.76 5.42
C LEU A 536 25.59 -3.84 6.33
N GLY A 537 25.41 -3.55 7.62
CA GLY A 537 24.74 -4.42 8.58
C GLY A 537 23.52 -3.76 9.21
N SER A 538 22.54 -4.56 9.60
CA SER A 538 21.38 -4.10 10.38
C SER A 538 21.74 -3.85 11.85
N SER A 539 22.90 -4.32 12.29
CA SER A 539 23.49 -4.14 13.62
C SER A 539 24.94 -3.71 13.48
N ASN A 540 25.40 -2.87 14.41
CA ASN A 540 26.81 -2.46 14.49
C ASN A 540 27.70 -3.52 15.17
N ALA A 541 27.10 -4.52 15.82
CA ALA A 541 27.81 -5.60 16.50
C ALA A 541 28.20 -6.75 15.57
N LEU A 542 28.72 -6.45 14.37
CA LEU A 542 29.25 -7.47 13.43
C LEU A 542 30.71 -7.74 13.71
N GLU A 543 30.99 -8.39 14.85
CA GLU A 543 32.33 -8.78 15.23
C GLU A 543 32.73 -10.10 14.55
N GLU A 544 33.97 -10.25 14.13
CA GLU A 544 34.60 -11.49 13.63
C GLU A 544 33.81 -12.25 12.54
N LYS A 545 33.02 -11.55 11.69
CA LYS A 545 32.15 -12.16 10.65
C LYS A 545 31.05 -13.08 11.20
N VAL A 546 30.55 -12.74 12.35
CA VAL A 546 29.43 -13.40 13.00
C VAL A 546 28.19 -12.49 12.90
N LEU A 547 27.09 -13.03 12.41
CA LEU A 547 25.81 -12.36 12.31
C LEU A 547 24.93 -12.77 13.50
N PRO A 548 24.62 -11.86 14.43
CA PRO A 548 23.72 -12.17 15.55
C PRO A 548 22.34 -12.63 15.08
N THR A 549 21.57 -13.24 15.97
CA THR A 549 20.15 -13.57 15.74
C THR A 549 19.37 -12.34 15.31
N ASP A 550 18.33 -12.49 14.50
CA ASP A 550 17.46 -11.41 14.03
C ASP A 550 18.19 -10.22 13.37
N CYS A 551 19.31 -10.49 12.69
CA CYS A 551 20.13 -9.49 12.01
C CYS A 551 20.34 -9.85 10.54
N ALA A 552 20.64 -8.81 9.74
CA ALA A 552 20.95 -8.93 8.32
C ALA A 552 22.28 -8.23 7.98
N VAL A 553 22.93 -8.69 6.91
CA VAL A 553 24.15 -8.09 6.37
C VAL A 553 24.17 -8.15 4.85
N TRP A 554 24.61 -7.07 4.23
CA TRP A 554 24.96 -7.00 2.81
C TRP A 554 26.47 -7.18 2.65
N LEU A 555 26.85 -7.99 1.70
CA LEU A 555 28.22 -8.36 1.45
C LEU A 555 28.57 -8.18 -0.03
N GLN A 556 29.85 -7.88 -0.31
CA GLN A 556 30.45 -8.04 -1.62
C GLN A 556 31.22 -9.36 -1.64
N ALA A 557 30.90 -10.27 -2.56
CA ALA A 557 31.71 -11.46 -2.82
C ALA A 557 33.15 -11.07 -3.16
N ARG A 558 34.13 -11.90 -2.77
CA ARG A 558 35.55 -11.71 -3.07
C ARG A 558 35.89 -12.08 -4.51
#